data_e830daad573c3c99ca79514fa7f52a89
#
_entry.id   e830daad573c3c99ca79514fa7f52a89
#
_cell.length_a   1.000
_cell.length_b   1.000
_cell.length_c   1.000
_cell.angle_alpha   90.00
_cell.angle_beta   90.00
_cell.angle_gamma   90.00
#
_symmetry.space_group_name_H-M   'P 1'
#
loop_
_entity.id
_entity.type
_entity.pdbx_description
1 polymer ?
#
loop_
_entity_poly.entity_id
_entity_poly.type
_entity_poly.pdbx_seq_one_letter_code
_entity_poly.pdbx_strand_id
1 'polypeptide(L)'
;MLSFIGTVLILVLVTIVVIRFMGKSALAQFTPHDLTALFFIVTLAIKAIKVEGILQALIGIAIVIIIHIALSKLSLYKHLNRFVIGEPTILIKHGKLIKMNLKKSLFSLSELLSSIRSKGYADVTNIQYAILEPNGEISVLPKEESMPVTPKILNCHVDYSGLPIAVVIEGKIQYENLELIHKDKEWLLKEIEAAGVSRIEHIFYASVRDDDYSLTVDNGKGKIGTVE
;
A
#
# COMPACT_ATOMS: atom_id res chain seq x y z
N MET A 1 -27.68 5.42 -28.04
CA MET A 1 -27.55 4.80 -26.71
C MET A 1 -26.99 3.39 -26.75
N LEU A 2 -27.58 2.46 -27.49
CA LEU A 2 -27.09 1.06 -27.57
C LEU A 2 -25.65 0.98 -28.14
N SER A 3 -25.35 1.74 -29.20
CA SER A 3 -24.01 1.84 -29.76
C SER A 3 -22.98 2.39 -28.76
N PHE A 4 -23.34 3.41 -27.96
CA PHE A 4 -22.51 3.96 -26.90
C PHE A 4 -22.15 2.91 -25.83
N ILE A 5 -23.19 2.19 -25.34
CA ILE A 5 -23.00 1.11 -24.36
C ILE A 5 -22.05 0.03 -24.90
N GLY A 6 -22.27 -0.41 -26.14
CA GLY A 6 -21.41 -1.39 -26.82
C GLY A 6 -19.95 -0.90 -26.94
N THR A 7 -19.76 0.36 -27.34
CA THR A 7 -18.42 0.96 -27.43
C THR A 7 -17.71 0.99 -26.08
N VAL A 8 -18.39 1.43 -25.01
CA VAL A 8 -17.80 1.47 -23.66
C VAL A 8 -17.41 0.06 -23.20
N LEU A 9 -18.31 -0.93 -23.35
CA LEU A 9 -18.03 -2.33 -22.98
C LEU A 9 -16.80 -2.88 -23.70
N ILE A 10 -16.73 -2.71 -25.02
CA ILE A 10 -15.61 -3.19 -25.83
C ILE A 10 -14.31 -2.52 -25.39
N LEU A 11 -14.31 -1.19 -25.25
CA LEU A 11 -13.11 -0.45 -24.89
C LEU A 11 -12.60 -0.80 -23.49
N VAL A 12 -13.49 -0.96 -22.50
CA VAL A 12 -13.08 -1.40 -21.16
C VAL A 12 -12.44 -2.78 -21.21
N LEU A 13 -13.04 -3.75 -21.92
CA LEU A 13 -12.49 -5.09 -22.05
C LEU A 13 -11.14 -5.06 -22.78
N VAL A 14 -11.02 -4.32 -23.88
CA VAL A 14 -9.76 -4.17 -24.63
C VAL A 14 -8.69 -3.55 -23.75
N THR A 15 -9.01 -2.48 -23.00
CA THR A 15 -8.06 -1.82 -22.12
C THR A 15 -7.54 -2.77 -21.03
N ILE A 16 -8.42 -3.56 -20.41
CA ILE A 16 -8.04 -4.57 -19.42
C ILE A 16 -7.05 -5.60 -20.04
N VAL A 17 -7.35 -6.06 -21.24
CA VAL A 17 -6.48 -7.01 -21.97
C VAL A 17 -5.12 -6.38 -22.27
N VAL A 18 -5.10 -5.14 -22.76
CA VAL A 18 -3.86 -4.42 -23.11
C VAL A 18 -2.99 -4.20 -21.86
N ILE A 19 -3.57 -3.69 -20.76
CA ILE A 19 -2.83 -3.52 -19.49
C ILE A 19 -2.22 -4.85 -19.05
N ARG A 20 -2.93 -5.95 -19.22
CA ARG A 20 -2.41 -7.28 -18.89
C ARG A 20 -1.22 -7.69 -19.77
N PHE A 21 -1.20 -7.30 -21.05
CA PHE A 21 -0.07 -7.55 -21.94
C PHE A 21 1.16 -6.68 -21.65
N MET A 22 0.99 -5.52 -21.01
CA MET A 22 2.11 -4.67 -20.57
C MET A 22 3.00 -5.36 -19.52
N GLY A 23 2.51 -6.42 -18.88
CA GLY A 23 3.26 -7.18 -17.89
C GLY A 23 3.07 -6.68 -16.47
N LYS A 24 3.53 -7.48 -15.49
CA LYS A 24 3.35 -7.18 -14.07
C LYS A 24 4.22 -6.01 -13.60
N SER A 25 5.39 -5.80 -14.23
CA SER A 25 6.32 -4.71 -13.88
C SER A 25 5.68 -3.34 -14.04
N ALA A 26 4.88 -3.16 -15.09
CA ALA A 26 4.19 -1.91 -15.36
C ALA A 26 3.16 -1.51 -14.29
N LEU A 27 2.75 -2.43 -13.41
CA LEU A 27 1.81 -2.12 -12.32
C LEU A 27 2.49 -1.54 -11.08
N ALA A 28 3.76 -1.88 -10.83
CA ALA A 28 4.50 -1.44 -9.65
C ALA A 28 5.44 -0.26 -9.93
N GLN A 29 6.07 -0.26 -11.11
CA GLN A 29 7.04 0.77 -11.50
C GLN A 29 6.88 1.06 -12.99
N PHE A 30 6.23 2.17 -13.31
CA PHE A 30 6.12 2.61 -14.70
C PHE A 30 7.48 3.04 -15.23
N THR A 31 7.91 2.43 -16.33
CA THR A 31 9.00 2.97 -17.12
C THR A 31 8.48 4.09 -18.03
N PRO A 32 9.35 4.98 -18.57
CA PRO A 32 8.91 6.03 -19.49
C PRO A 32 8.13 5.50 -20.72
N HIS A 33 8.48 4.32 -21.23
CA HIS A 33 7.75 3.73 -22.35
C HIS A 33 6.39 3.15 -21.94
N ASP A 34 6.25 2.61 -20.73
CA ASP A 34 4.94 2.16 -20.20
C ASP A 34 3.98 3.33 -20.06
N LEU A 35 4.46 4.45 -19.51
CA LEU A 35 3.68 5.68 -19.42
C LEU A 35 3.26 6.19 -20.80
N THR A 36 4.17 6.18 -21.76
CA THR A 36 3.87 6.58 -23.14
C THR A 36 2.78 5.70 -23.74
N ALA A 37 2.91 4.37 -23.61
CA ALA A 37 1.90 3.44 -24.10
C ALA A 37 0.55 3.68 -23.42
N LEU A 38 0.52 3.86 -22.11
CA LEU A 38 -0.70 4.12 -21.33
C LEU A 38 -1.39 5.41 -21.80
N PHE A 39 -0.65 6.51 -21.99
CA PHE A 39 -1.21 7.77 -22.48
C PHE A 39 -1.82 7.63 -23.88
N PHE A 40 -1.18 6.91 -24.79
CA PHE A 40 -1.74 6.65 -26.11
C PHE A 40 -3.01 5.81 -26.04
N ILE A 41 -3.02 4.74 -25.23
CA ILE A 41 -4.20 3.87 -25.04
C ILE A 41 -5.38 4.70 -24.51
N VAL A 42 -5.16 5.48 -23.45
CA VAL A 42 -6.20 6.32 -22.83
C VAL A 42 -6.72 7.36 -23.83
N THR A 43 -5.82 8.04 -24.57
CA THR A 43 -6.20 9.06 -25.53
C THR A 43 -7.04 8.47 -26.67
N LEU A 44 -6.64 7.30 -27.19
CA LEU A 44 -7.39 6.62 -28.25
C LEU A 44 -8.75 6.13 -27.75
N ALA A 45 -8.82 5.60 -26.52
CA ALA A 45 -10.08 5.18 -25.92
C ALA A 45 -11.04 6.36 -25.71
N ILE A 46 -10.56 7.50 -25.20
CA ILE A 46 -11.37 8.70 -25.02
C ILE A 46 -11.92 9.21 -26.36
N LYS A 47 -11.09 9.24 -27.42
CA LYS A 47 -11.54 9.68 -28.75
C LYS A 47 -12.62 8.79 -29.37
N ALA A 48 -12.63 7.50 -29.04
CA ALA A 48 -13.62 6.57 -29.54
C ALA A 48 -14.98 6.67 -28.81
N ILE A 49 -14.98 7.19 -27.58
CA ILE A 49 -16.19 7.38 -26.77
C ILE A 49 -16.77 8.78 -27.06
N LYS A 50 -17.89 8.84 -27.76
CA LYS A 50 -18.65 10.09 -27.95
C LYS A 50 -19.66 10.22 -26.82
N VAL A 51 -19.45 11.18 -25.92
CA VAL A 51 -20.38 11.49 -24.83
C VAL A 51 -21.16 12.75 -25.20
N GLU A 52 -22.47 12.62 -25.41
CA GLU A 52 -23.34 13.72 -25.87
C GLU A 52 -24.12 14.39 -24.71
N GLY A 53 -23.82 14.01 -23.47
CA GLY A 53 -24.46 14.63 -22.31
C GLY A 53 -24.19 13.89 -21.01
N ILE A 54 -24.58 14.54 -19.90
CA ILE A 54 -24.33 14.03 -18.54
C ILE A 54 -24.93 12.65 -18.28
N LEU A 55 -26.09 12.37 -18.85
CA LEU A 55 -26.76 11.07 -18.69
C LEU A 55 -25.92 9.94 -19.30
N GLN A 56 -25.35 10.14 -20.49
CA GLN A 56 -24.45 9.15 -21.10
C GLN A 56 -23.16 8.97 -20.29
N ALA A 57 -22.60 10.05 -19.74
CA ALA A 57 -21.44 9.98 -18.87
C ALA A 57 -21.73 9.13 -17.61
N LEU A 58 -22.86 9.36 -16.96
CA LEU A 58 -23.28 8.60 -15.77
C LEU A 58 -23.50 7.11 -16.08
N ILE A 59 -24.13 6.81 -17.23
CA ILE A 59 -24.31 5.42 -17.69
C ILE A 59 -22.94 4.78 -17.96
N GLY A 60 -22.03 5.48 -18.63
CA GLY A 60 -20.69 4.99 -18.87
C GLY A 60 -19.92 4.66 -17.58
N ILE A 61 -19.96 5.54 -16.60
CA ILE A 61 -19.38 5.34 -15.26
C ILE A 61 -20.00 4.12 -14.58
N ALA A 62 -21.34 4.00 -14.61
CA ALA A 62 -22.04 2.86 -14.02
C ALA A 62 -21.62 1.53 -14.65
N ILE A 63 -21.47 1.47 -15.98
CA ILE A 63 -20.99 0.28 -16.69
C ILE A 63 -19.58 -0.10 -16.21
N VAL A 64 -18.65 0.86 -16.11
CA VAL A 64 -17.27 0.59 -15.64
C VAL A 64 -17.27 0.04 -14.21
N ILE A 65 -18.08 0.62 -13.32
CA ILE A 65 -18.22 0.17 -11.94
C ILE A 65 -18.79 -1.27 -11.89
N ILE A 66 -19.83 -1.56 -12.68
CA ILE A 66 -20.42 -2.91 -12.74
C ILE A 66 -19.40 -3.94 -13.22
N ILE A 67 -18.63 -3.63 -14.27
CA ILE A 67 -17.57 -4.51 -14.78
C ILE A 67 -16.50 -4.71 -13.69
N HIS A 68 -16.07 -3.65 -13.02
CA HIS A 68 -15.09 -3.73 -11.95
C HIS A 68 -15.56 -4.64 -10.81
N ILE A 69 -16.78 -4.45 -10.32
CA ILE A 69 -17.37 -5.29 -9.27
C ILE A 69 -17.49 -6.76 -9.74
N ALA A 70 -17.93 -6.97 -10.99
CA ALA A 70 -18.04 -8.31 -11.56
C ALA A 70 -16.68 -9.02 -11.60
N LEU A 71 -15.62 -8.35 -12.09
CA LEU A 71 -14.26 -8.88 -12.10
C LEU A 71 -13.73 -9.13 -10.69
N SER A 72 -13.99 -8.22 -9.75
CA SER A 72 -13.59 -8.39 -8.34
C SER A 72 -14.28 -9.59 -7.70
N LYS A 73 -15.56 -9.82 -7.97
CA LYS A 73 -16.26 -11.04 -7.52
C LYS A 73 -15.73 -12.29 -8.21
N LEU A 74 -15.42 -12.20 -9.51
CA LEU A 74 -14.85 -13.31 -10.27
C LEU A 74 -13.48 -13.74 -9.73
N SER A 75 -12.69 -12.80 -9.22
CA SER A 75 -11.38 -13.07 -8.64
C SER A 75 -11.44 -13.88 -7.33
N LEU A 76 -12.60 -13.94 -6.67
CA LEU A 76 -12.79 -14.78 -5.46
C LEU A 76 -12.87 -16.28 -5.79
N TYR A 77 -13.17 -16.63 -7.04
CA TYR A 77 -13.23 -18.01 -7.46
C TYR A 77 -11.83 -18.53 -7.82
N LYS A 78 -11.39 -19.60 -7.16
CA LYS A 78 -10.03 -20.18 -7.26
C LYS A 78 -9.52 -20.36 -8.71
N HIS A 79 -10.36 -20.83 -9.61
CA HIS A 79 -9.96 -21.06 -11.01
C HIS A 79 -9.87 -19.79 -11.85
N LEU A 80 -10.60 -18.73 -11.48
CA LEU A 80 -10.66 -17.47 -12.20
C LEU A 80 -9.69 -16.42 -11.62
N ASN A 81 -9.30 -16.56 -10.36
CA ASN A 81 -8.34 -15.72 -9.67
C ASN A 81 -7.02 -15.61 -10.48
N ARG A 82 -6.47 -16.74 -10.92
CA ARG A 82 -5.28 -16.77 -11.76
C ARG A 82 -5.42 -15.93 -13.03
N PHE A 83 -6.63 -15.89 -13.58
CA PHE A 83 -6.92 -15.15 -14.80
C PHE A 83 -7.18 -13.68 -14.53
N VAL A 84 -7.81 -13.31 -13.43
CA VAL A 84 -8.16 -11.93 -13.08
C VAL A 84 -6.98 -11.21 -12.43
N ILE A 85 -6.40 -11.79 -11.38
CA ILE A 85 -5.32 -11.18 -10.60
C ILE A 85 -3.94 -11.56 -11.15
N GLY A 86 -3.73 -12.83 -11.49
CA GLY A 86 -2.44 -13.38 -11.87
C GLY A 86 -1.85 -14.26 -10.77
N GLU A 87 -0.65 -14.81 -11.01
CA GLU A 87 0.06 -15.67 -10.06
C GLU A 87 1.42 -15.09 -9.71
N PRO A 88 1.90 -15.26 -8.47
CA PRO A 88 3.28 -14.92 -8.11
C PRO A 88 4.28 -15.64 -9.01
N THR A 89 5.41 -15.01 -9.28
CA THR A 89 6.46 -15.60 -10.13
C THR A 89 7.81 -15.51 -9.43
N ILE A 90 8.43 -16.66 -9.15
CA ILE A 90 9.74 -16.70 -8.49
C ILE A 90 10.82 -16.25 -9.46
N LEU A 91 11.53 -15.17 -9.14
CA LEU A 91 12.63 -14.63 -9.95
C LEU A 91 14.01 -15.03 -9.42
N ILE A 92 14.14 -15.18 -8.08
CA ILE A 92 15.33 -15.70 -7.42
C ILE A 92 14.92 -16.88 -6.56
N LYS A 93 15.72 -17.95 -6.57
CA LYS A 93 15.57 -19.11 -5.72
C LYS A 93 16.94 -19.58 -5.23
N HIS A 94 17.13 -19.67 -3.90
CA HIS A 94 18.37 -20.06 -3.25
C HIS A 94 19.59 -19.27 -3.73
N GLY A 95 19.45 -17.94 -3.88
CA GLY A 95 20.50 -17.05 -4.36
C GLY A 95 20.77 -17.12 -5.86
N LYS A 96 19.96 -17.82 -6.64
CA LYS A 96 20.15 -18.00 -8.08
C LYS A 96 19.01 -17.35 -8.88
N LEU A 97 19.39 -16.61 -9.92
CA LEU A 97 18.46 -15.94 -10.85
C LEU A 97 17.77 -16.96 -11.77
N ILE A 98 16.46 -16.84 -11.95
CA ILE A 98 15.67 -17.66 -12.87
C ILE A 98 15.40 -16.85 -14.15
N LYS A 99 16.33 -16.86 -15.08
CA LYS A 99 16.30 -16.10 -16.33
C LYS A 99 15.01 -16.32 -17.14
N MET A 100 14.48 -17.53 -17.14
CA MET A 100 13.25 -17.87 -17.88
C MET A 100 12.04 -17.14 -17.31
N ASN A 101 11.94 -17.03 -15.99
CA ASN A 101 10.84 -16.35 -15.32
C ASN A 101 10.93 -14.82 -15.48
N LEU A 102 12.14 -14.25 -15.50
CA LEU A 102 12.37 -12.84 -15.82
C LEU A 102 11.83 -12.52 -17.22
N LYS A 103 12.25 -13.31 -18.23
CA LYS A 103 11.77 -13.13 -19.61
C LYS A 103 10.25 -13.28 -19.73
N LYS A 104 9.67 -14.30 -19.09
CA LYS A 104 8.22 -14.56 -19.15
C LYS A 104 7.40 -13.44 -18.48
N SER A 105 7.96 -12.79 -17.50
CA SER A 105 7.30 -11.68 -16.78
C SER A 105 7.60 -10.32 -17.41
N LEU A 106 8.36 -10.25 -18.51
CA LEU A 106 8.83 -9.01 -19.12
C LEU A 106 9.56 -8.10 -18.10
N PHE A 107 10.31 -8.73 -17.18
CA PHE A 107 11.02 -8.06 -16.10
C PHE A 107 12.53 -8.11 -16.35
N SER A 108 13.17 -6.96 -16.47
CA SER A 108 14.61 -6.90 -16.74
C SER A 108 15.44 -7.26 -15.50
N LEU A 109 16.68 -7.70 -15.73
CA LEU A 109 17.61 -7.93 -14.63
C LEU A 109 17.92 -6.63 -13.86
N SER A 110 18.02 -5.51 -14.55
CA SER A 110 18.29 -4.20 -13.94
C SER A 110 17.16 -3.76 -13.00
N GLU A 111 15.91 -3.96 -13.41
CA GLU A 111 14.73 -3.70 -12.57
C GLU A 111 14.73 -4.60 -11.34
N LEU A 112 15.01 -5.90 -11.50
CA LEU A 112 15.11 -6.82 -10.36
C LEU A 112 16.18 -6.36 -9.36
N LEU A 113 17.40 -6.08 -9.85
CA LEU A 113 18.49 -5.63 -8.99
C LEU A 113 18.19 -4.29 -8.30
N SER A 114 17.52 -3.38 -8.97
CA SER A 114 17.05 -2.14 -8.37
C SER A 114 16.02 -2.39 -7.27
N SER A 115 15.03 -3.25 -7.55
CA SER A 115 13.96 -3.58 -6.60
C SER A 115 14.48 -4.28 -5.35
N ILE A 116 15.43 -5.22 -5.46
CA ILE A 116 16.01 -5.87 -4.28
C ILE A 116 16.87 -4.90 -3.45
N ARG A 117 17.59 -3.96 -4.10
CA ARG A 117 18.32 -2.91 -3.37
C ARG A 117 17.40 -1.96 -2.62
N SER A 118 16.27 -1.58 -3.20
CA SER A 118 15.28 -0.75 -2.50
C SER A 118 14.64 -1.44 -1.29
N LYS A 119 14.68 -2.79 -1.25
CA LYS A 119 14.26 -3.60 -0.09
C LYS A 119 15.40 -3.86 0.91
N GLY A 120 16.59 -3.24 0.71
CA GLY A 120 17.75 -3.36 1.61
C GLY A 120 18.71 -4.49 1.30
N TYR A 121 18.55 -5.20 0.19
CA TYR A 121 19.42 -6.32 -0.19
C TYR A 121 20.31 -5.95 -1.38
N ALA A 122 21.61 -5.80 -1.14
CA ALA A 122 22.57 -5.48 -2.19
C ALA A 122 23.03 -6.71 -2.99
N ASP A 123 23.04 -7.89 -2.35
CA ASP A 123 23.56 -9.14 -2.93
C ASP A 123 22.46 -10.18 -3.11
N VAL A 124 22.33 -10.65 -4.35
CA VAL A 124 21.38 -11.72 -4.75
C VAL A 124 21.66 -13.02 -3.98
N THR A 125 22.93 -13.29 -3.64
CA THR A 125 23.32 -14.52 -2.95
C THR A 125 22.75 -14.63 -1.55
N ASN A 126 22.40 -13.51 -0.91
CA ASN A 126 21.78 -13.44 0.41
C ASN A 126 20.25 -13.65 0.39
N ILE A 127 19.68 -13.81 -0.81
CA ILE A 127 18.23 -13.93 -1.00
C ILE A 127 17.86 -15.41 -1.17
N GLN A 128 16.96 -15.89 -0.31
CA GLN A 128 16.41 -17.23 -0.42
C GLN A 128 15.36 -17.28 -1.55
N TYR A 129 14.41 -16.35 -1.56
CA TYR A 129 13.44 -16.16 -2.63
C TYR A 129 13.22 -14.68 -2.93
N ALA A 130 13.15 -14.34 -4.21
CA ALA A 130 12.54 -13.09 -4.67
C ALA A 130 11.35 -13.45 -5.58
N ILE A 131 10.18 -12.93 -5.23
CA ILE A 131 8.91 -13.29 -5.85
C ILE A 131 8.30 -12.02 -6.44
N LEU A 132 8.02 -12.03 -7.73
CA LEU A 132 7.25 -10.98 -8.40
C LEU A 132 5.77 -11.26 -8.15
N GLU A 133 5.15 -10.42 -7.35
CA GLU A 133 3.74 -10.51 -7.00
C GLU A 133 2.83 -10.08 -8.18
N PRO A 134 1.55 -10.43 -8.15
CA PRO A 134 0.60 -10.01 -9.19
C PRO A 134 0.46 -8.49 -9.36
N ASN A 135 0.65 -7.72 -8.29
CA ASN A 135 0.62 -6.25 -8.31
C ASN A 135 1.92 -5.61 -8.85
N GLY A 136 2.90 -6.45 -9.24
CA GLY A 136 4.20 -6.01 -9.77
C GLY A 136 5.27 -5.76 -8.72
N GLU A 137 4.97 -5.78 -7.44
CA GLU A 137 5.96 -5.63 -6.38
C GLU A 137 6.84 -6.88 -6.24
N ILE A 138 8.03 -6.69 -5.69
CA ILE A 138 8.95 -7.77 -5.37
C ILE A 138 8.90 -8.06 -3.87
N SER A 139 8.49 -9.26 -3.50
CA SER A 139 8.65 -9.81 -2.15
C SER A 139 10.02 -10.47 -2.04
N VAL A 140 10.80 -10.08 -1.02
CA VAL A 140 12.14 -10.64 -0.79
C VAL A 140 12.14 -11.40 0.53
N LEU A 141 12.53 -12.66 0.46
CA LEU A 141 12.78 -13.51 1.62
C LEU A 141 14.30 -13.75 1.69
N PRO A 142 14.99 -13.21 2.68
CA PRO A 142 16.44 -13.45 2.83
C PRO A 142 16.73 -14.89 3.27
N LYS A 143 17.97 -15.31 3.11
CA LYS A 143 18.48 -16.51 3.76
C LYS A 143 18.52 -16.34 5.27
N GLU A 144 18.44 -17.44 6.02
CA GLU A 144 18.44 -17.41 7.49
C GLU A 144 19.66 -16.66 8.05
N GLU A 145 20.84 -16.84 7.46
CA GLU A 145 22.10 -16.19 7.83
C GLU A 145 22.12 -14.67 7.55
N SER A 146 21.19 -14.19 6.74
CA SER A 146 21.05 -12.76 6.36
C SER A 146 19.82 -12.12 6.98
N MET A 147 19.10 -12.82 7.85
CA MET A 147 17.94 -12.28 8.55
C MET A 147 18.37 -11.35 9.68
N PRO A 148 17.60 -10.29 9.96
CA PRO A 148 17.77 -9.49 11.17
C PRO A 148 17.67 -10.38 12.41
N VAL A 149 18.59 -10.18 13.38
CA VAL A 149 18.52 -10.84 14.67
C VAL A 149 17.31 -10.34 15.44
N THR A 150 16.44 -11.24 15.86
CA THR A 150 15.26 -10.90 16.64
C THR A 150 15.50 -11.21 18.14
N PRO A 151 14.76 -10.54 19.08
CA PRO A 151 14.84 -10.87 20.50
C PRO A 151 14.61 -12.38 20.78
N LYS A 152 13.75 -13.02 19.99
CA LYS A 152 13.51 -14.47 20.11
C LYS A 152 14.76 -15.31 19.79
N ILE A 153 15.54 -14.93 18.78
CA ILE A 153 16.79 -15.62 18.42
C ILE A 153 17.84 -15.45 19.55
N LEU A 154 17.84 -14.27 20.18
CA LEU A 154 18.74 -13.95 21.31
C LEU A 154 18.25 -14.52 22.65
N ASN A 155 17.08 -15.17 22.71
CA ASN A 155 16.40 -15.56 23.94
C ASN A 155 16.25 -14.39 24.94
N CYS A 156 16.11 -13.16 24.41
CA CYS A 156 15.84 -11.97 25.19
C CYS A 156 14.33 -11.79 25.37
N HIS A 157 13.91 -11.49 26.60
CA HIS A 157 12.55 -11.00 26.84
C HIS A 157 12.51 -9.53 26.49
N VAL A 158 11.51 -9.11 25.73
CA VAL A 158 11.24 -7.69 25.42
C VAL A 158 9.83 -7.43 25.93
N ASP A 159 9.71 -6.51 26.85
CA ASP A 159 8.41 -6.07 27.36
C ASP A 159 7.67 -5.32 26.23
N TYR A 160 6.37 -5.46 26.23
CA TYR A 160 5.51 -4.68 25.36
C TYR A 160 5.65 -3.19 25.73
N SER A 161 5.99 -2.35 24.75
CA SER A 161 6.24 -0.93 24.97
C SER A 161 5.02 -0.04 24.69
N GLY A 162 3.84 -0.63 24.62
CA GLY A 162 2.59 0.08 24.38
C GLY A 162 2.44 0.66 22.96
N LEU A 163 1.20 0.83 22.55
CA LEU A 163 0.85 1.56 21.33
C LEU A 163 0.58 3.03 21.69
N PRO A 164 1.27 4.01 21.08
CA PRO A 164 0.94 5.42 21.28
C PRO A 164 -0.40 5.75 20.60
N ILE A 165 -1.39 6.11 21.42
CA ILE A 165 -2.74 6.49 20.97
C ILE A 165 -2.85 8.00 21.03
N ALA A 166 -3.15 8.65 19.91
CA ALA A 166 -3.29 10.09 19.84
C ALA A 166 -4.51 10.57 20.64
N VAL A 167 -4.29 11.41 21.66
CA VAL A 167 -5.36 11.94 22.53
C VAL A 167 -5.62 13.44 22.30
N VAL A 168 -4.64 14.17 21.72
CA VAL A 168 -4.82 15.55 21.24
C VAL A 168 -4.17 15.70 19.88
N ILE A 169 -4.88 16.32 18.94
CA ILE A 169 -4.39 16.70 17.61
C ILE A 169 -4.79 18.14 17.35
N GLU A 170 -3.81 19.02 17.08
CA GLU A 170 -4.03 20.43 16.81
C GLU A 170 -4.95 21.12 17.83
N GLY A 171 -4.69 20.91 19.10
CA GLY A 171 -5.47 21.48 20.21
C GLY A 171 -6.85 20.86 20.44
N LYS A 172 -7.20 19.79 19.70
CA LYS A 172 -8.51 19.15 19.81
C LYS A 172 -8.39 17.77 20.44
N ILE A 173 -9.21 17.54 21.48
CA ILE A 173 -9.27 16.24 22.17
C ILE A 173 -9.89 15.19 21.23
N GLN A 174 -9.26 14.01 21.19
CA GLN A 174 -9.74 12.84 20.46
C GLN A 174 -10.54 11.96 21.44
N TYR A 175 -11.83 12.25 21.60
CA TYR A 175 -12.67 11.58 22.61
C TYR A 175 -12.81 10.07 22.36
N GLU A 176 -12.94 9.65 21.10
CA GLU A 176 -13.00 8.23 20.73
C GLU A 176 -11.75 7.48 21.17
N ASN A 177 -10.57 8.12 21.05
CA ASN A 177 -9.30 7.53 21.44
C ASN A 177 -9.12 7.49 22.96
N LEU A 178 -9.68 8.45 23.70
CA LEU A 178 -9.73 8.41 25.17
C LEU A 178 -10.61 7.25 25.66
N GLU A 179 -11.73 7.01 25.00
CA GLU A 179 -12.60 5.89 25.29
C GLU A 179 -11.91 4.53 25.05
N LEU A 180 -11.09 4.41 23.99
CA LEU A 180 -10.30 3.21 23.72
C LEU A 180 -9.33 2.85 24.87
N ILE A 181 -8.76 3.85 25.55
CA ILE A 181 -7.87 3.65 26.70
C ILE A 181 -8.60 3.72 28.03
N HIS A 182 -9.94 3.73 28.03
CA HIS A 182 -10.80 3.82 29.23
C HIS A 182 -10.47 5.02 30.12
N LYS A 183 -10.13 6.18 29.52
CA LYS A 183 -9.87 7.45 30.21
C LYS A 183 -10.86 8.52 29.75
N ASP A 184 -11.03 9.53 30.59
CA ASP A 184 -11.91 10.65 30.34
C ASP A 184 -11.14 11.97 30.10
N LYS A 185 -11.86 13.01 29.78
CA LYS A 185 -11.30 14.35 29.58
C LYS A 185 -10.64 14.90 30.86
N GLU A 186 -11.18 14.61 32.03
CA GLU A 186 -10.67 15.14 33.29
C GLU A 186 -9.31 14.55 33.62
N TRP A 187 -9.16 13.24 33.40
CA TRP A 187 -7.87 12.57 33.50
C TRP A 187 -6.85 13.18 32.53
N LEU A 188 -7.21 13.35 31.24
CA LEU A 188 -6.31 13.92 30.24
C LEU A 188 -5.84 15.32 30.61
N LEU A 189 -6.74 16.20 31.07
CA LEU A 189 -6.39 17.57 31.45
C LEU A 189 -5.41 17.57 32.62
N LYS A 190 -5.58 16.68 33.61
CA LYS A 190 -4.68 16.51 34.72
C LYS A 190 -3.27 16.09 34.29
N GLU A 191 -3.19 15.13 33.35
CA GLU A 191 -1.88 14.67 32.81
C GLU A 191 -1.20 15.77 32.02
N ILE A 192 -1.95 16.54 31.19
CA ILE A 192 -1.44 17.69 30.45
C ILE A 192 -0.90 18.78 31.38
N GLU A 193 -1.60 19.05 32.48
CA GLU A 193 -1.15 20.01 33.49
C GLU A 193 0.12 19.52 34.18
N ALA A 194 0.18 18.23 34.54
CA ALA A 194 1.39 17.60 35.08
C ALA A 194 2.57 17.68 34.13
N ALA A 195 2.32 17.60 32.80
CA ALA A 195 3.31 17.81 31.76
C ALA A 195 3.77 19.28 31.61
N GLY A 196 3.24 20.21 32.43
CA GLY A 196 3.59 21.62 32.40
C GLY A 196 2.94 22.42 31.30
N VAL A 197 1.90 21.91 30.65
CA VAL A 197 1.17 22.61 29.59
C VAL A 197 -0.14 23.17 30.13
N SER A 198 -0.26 24.50 30.15
CA SER A 198 -1.42 25.18 30.74
C SER A 198 -2.65 25.27 29.84
N ARG A 199 -2.50 25.04 28.53
CA ARG A 199 -3.59 25.19 27.56
C ARG A 199 -3.49 24.13 26.47
N ILE A 200 -4.58 23.44 26.24
CA ILE A 200 -4.65 22.37 25.24
C ILE A 200 -4.51 22.89 23.82
N GLU A 201 -4.91 24.14 23.57
CA GLU A 201 -4.79 24.78 22.25
C GLU A 201 -3.32 24.98 21.81
N HIS A 202 -2.38 24.91 22.75
CA HIS A 202 -0.95 24.99 22.48
C HIS A 202 -0.31 23.63 22.17
N ILE A 203 -1.08 22.56 22.24
CA ILE A 203 -0.62 21.21 21.95
C ILE A 203 -0.88 20.91 20.47
N PHE A 204 0.19 20.68 19.72
CA PHE A 204 0.08 20.24 18.34
C PHE A 204 -0.27 18.76 18.26
N TYR A 205 0.39 17.94 19.10
CA TYR A 205 0.15 16.51 19.20
C TYR A 205 0.36 16.03 20.62
N ALA A 206 -0.52 15.17 21.13
CA ALA A 206 -0.27 14.41 22.33
C ALA A 206 -0.76 12.98 22.16
N SER A 207 0.04 12.03 22.65
CA SER A 207 -0.29 10.62 22.67
C SER A 207 -0.09 10.01 24.04
N VAL A 208 -0.86 8.98 24.33
CA VAL A 208 -0.79 8.17 25.54
C VAL A 208 -0.49 6.72 25.13
N ARG A 209 0.43 6.07 25.83
CA ARG A 209 0.67 4.64 25.63
C ARG A 209 -0.43 3.82 26.30
N ASP A 210 -0.81 2.72 25.70
CA ASP A 210 -1.90 1.88 26.20
C ASP A 210 -1.48 0.90 27.29
N ASP A 211 -0.17 0.75 27.54
CA ASP A 211 0.39 -0.15 28.57
C ASP A 211 0.61 0.54 29.92
N ASP A 212 1.23 1.72 29.95
CA ASP A 212 1.62 2.43 31.16
C ASP A 212 0.93 3.79 31.34
N TYR A 213 0.14 4.20 30.36
CA TYR A 213 -0.54 5.50 30.26
C TYR A 213 0.40 6.70 30.26
N SER A 214 1.67 6.53 29.94
CA SER A 214 2.62 7.64 29.80
C SER A 214 2.19 8.60 28.72
N LEU A 215 2.14 9.90 29.07
CA LEU A 215 1.73 10.98 28.15
C LEU A 215 2.96 11.60 27.48
N THR A 216 2.95 11.66 26.16
CA THR A 216 3.92 12.45 25.37
C THR A 216 3.21 13.65 24.76
N VAL A 217 3.78 14.85 24.93
CA VAL A 217 3.20 16.10 24.40
C VAL A 217 4.20 16.80 23.51
N ASP A 218 3.76 17.18 22.31
CA ASP A 218 4.49 18.00 21.36
C ASP A 218 3.71 19.28 21.06
N ASN A 219 4.38 20.42 21.20
CA ASN A 219 3.82 21.74 20.92
C ASN A 219 4.07 22.23 19.48
N GLY A 220 4.63 21.40 18.60
CA GLY A 220 4.97 21.74 17.22
C GLY A 220 6.21 22.65 17.05
N LYS A 221 6.94 22.94 18.15
CA LYS A 221 8.14 23.81 18.13
C LYS A 221 9.44 23.00 18.31
N GLY A 222 9.39 21.70 18.05
CA GLY A 222 10.54 20.80 18.22
C GLY A 222 10.93 20.50 19.68
N LYS A 223 10.05 20.75 20.63
CA LYS A 223 10.21 20.36 22.04
C LYS A 223 9.17 19.30 22.38
N ILE A 224 9.64 18.14 22.78
CA ILE A 224 8.80 17.02 23.28
C ILE A 224 8.93 16.99 24.80
N GLY A 225 7.78 17.08 25.49
CA GLY A 225 7.66 16.84 26.92
C GLY A 225 7.14 15.42 27.16
N THR A 226 7.82 14.63 27.96
CA THR A 226 7.32 13.32 28.45
C THR A 226 7.09 13.40 29.94
N VAL A 227 5.96 12.89 30.39
CA VAL A 227 5.66 12.65 31.82
C VAL A 227 5.60 11.13 31.97
N GLU A 228 6.50 10.60 32.79
CA GLU A 228 6.50 9.20 33.25
C GLU A 228 5.51 9.00 34.41
#